data_f68351a5e835c443afbce03a74fc00bc
#
_entry.id   f68351a5e835c443afbce03a74fc00bc
#
_cell.length_a   1.000
_cell.length_b   1.000
_cell.length_c   1.000
_cell.angle_alpha   90.00
_cell.angle_beta   90.00
_cell.angle_gamma   90.00
#
_symmetry.space_group_name_H-M   'P 1'
#
loop_
_entity.id
_entity.type
_entity.pdbx_description
1 polymer ?
#
loop_
_entity_poly.entity_id
_entity_poly.type
_entity_poly.pdbx_seq_one_letter_code
_entity_poly.pdbx_strand_id
1 'polypeptide(L)'
;MVFWALSIATALFVVLQYPFGWTADRFGRKPQLLVWSGAIALLMVPVSTLIRPEAGFGSVLLVFCFGLSLYSMKSSIAPAIMSELFPTRLRGLGIGAWYNLTVALFGGTAPLVIQWLGNIGHSSWFFWYVSVGAAVAFVATLTLPETKGSLLR
;
A
#
# COMPACT_ATOMS: atom_id res chain seq x y z
N MET A 1 -18.95 15.46 3.22
CA MET A 1 -17.71 15.90 2.55
C MET A 1 -16.69 14.75 2.40
N VAL A 2 -16.37 13.99 3.46
CA VAL A 2 -15.38 12.90 3.42
C VAL A 2 -15.75 11.81 2.40
N PHE A 3 -17.02 11.40 2.32
CA PHE A 3 -17.47 10.39 1.37
C PHE A 3 -17.25 10.79 -0.10
N TRP A 4 -17.47 12.04 -0.46
CA TRP A 4 -17.19 12.53 -1.81
C TRP A 4 -15.71 12.55 -2.13
N ALA A 5 -14.87 12.98 -1.18
CA ALA A 5 -13.43 12.95 -1.33
C ALA A 5 -12.93 11.52 -1.53
N LEU A 6 -13.43 10.56 -0.73
CA LEU A 6 -13.08 9.16 -0.85
C LEU A 6 -13.54 8.56 -2.19
N SER A 7 -14.76 8.89 -2.66
CA SER A 7 -15.27 8.40 -3.95
C SER A 7 -14.42 8.88 -5.11
N ILE A 8 -14.05 10.15 -5.14
CA ILE A 8 -13.18 10.74 -6.18
C ILE A 8 -11.79 10.07 -6.13
N ALA A 9 -11.22 9.93 -4.94
CA ALA A 9 -9.91 9.32 -4.76
C ALA A 9 -9.91 7.83 -5.14
N THR A 10 -11.02 7.10 -4.90
CA THR A 10 -11.19 5.71 -5.32
C THR A 10 -11.32 5.59 -6.85
N ALA A 11 -12.04 6.52 -7.49
CA ALA A 11 -12.10 6.56 -8.95
C ALA A 11 -10.71 6.80 -9.56
N LEU A 12 -9.95 7.74 -9.00
CA LEU A 12 -8.56 7.98 -9.40
C LEU A 12 -7.69 6.74 -9.19
N PHE A 13 -7.84 6.05 -8.05
CA PHE A 13 -7.13 4.79 -7.77
C PHE A 13 -7.35 3.74 -8.86
N VAL A 14 -8.59 3.53 -9.31
CA VAL A 14 -8.92 2.58 -10.38
C VAL A 14 -8.26 2.97 -11.69
N VAL A 15 -8.33 4.24 -12.06
CA VAL A 15 -7.72 4.75 -13.30
C VAL A 15 -6.20 4.59 -13.28
N LEU A 16 -5.56 4.85 -12.13
CA LEU A 16 -4.11 4.78 -11.97
C LEU A 16 -3.56 3.34 -11.97
N GLN A 17 -4.38 2.32 -11.73
CA GLN A 17 -3.92 0.93 -11.80
C GLN A 17 -3.41 0.54 -13.18
N TYR A 18 -4.04 1.05 -14.24
CA TYR A 18 -3.61 0.75 -15.60
C TYR A 18 -2.20 1.28 -15.93
N PRO A 19 -1.90 2.60 -15.78
CA PRO A 19 -0.56 3.10 -16.06
C PRO A 19 0.50 2.49 -15.14
N PHE A 20 0.19 2.22 -13.87
CA PHE A 20 1.15 1.58 -12.97
C PHE A 20 1.38 0.10 -13.30
N GLY A 21 0.39 -0.62 -13.78
CA GLY A 21 0.58 -1.96 -14.34
C GLY A 21 1.53 -1.92 -15.55
N TRP A 22 1.27 -1.02 -16.48
CA TRP A 22 2.13 -0.86 -17.67
C TRP A 22 3.57 -0.45 -17.31
N THR A 23 3.77 0.45 -16.35
CA THR A 23 5.12 0.82 -15.88
C THR A 23 5.86 -0.35 -15.23
N ALA A 24 5.15 -1.19 -14.47
CA ALA A 24 5.73 -2.38 -13.86
C ALA A 24 6.17 -3.41 -14.91
N ASP A 25 5.39 -3.60 -15.96
CA ASP A 25 5.75 -4.50 -17.07
C ASP A 25 6.94 -3.96 -17.87
N ARG A 26 7.09 -2.63 -17.96
CA ARG A 26 8.20 -1.99 -18.70
C ARG A 26 9.49 -1.91 -17.89
N PHE A 27 9.43 -1.44 -16.65
CA PHE A 27 10.61 -1.14 -15.83
C PHE A 27 10.95 -2.23 -14.81
N GLY A 28 10.05 -3.17 -14.58
CA GLY A 28 10.19 -4.22 -13.57
C GLY A 28 9.31 -3.98 -12.35
N ARG A 29 9.04 -5.07 -11.63
CA ARG A 29 8.13 -5.06 -10.48
C ARG A 29 8.83 -4.67 -9.19
N LYS A 30 10.08 -5.10 -9.03
CA LYS A 30 10.90 -4.77 -7.85
C LYS A 30 11.14 -3.26 -7.70
N PRO A 31 11.56 -2.50 -8.75
CA PRO A 31 11.70 -1.05 -8.64
C PRO A 31 10.40 -0.34 -8.20
N GLN A 32 9.26 -0.77 -8.73
CA GLN A 32 7.97 -0.19 -8.36
C GLN A 32 7.62 -0.44 -6.89
N LEU A 33 7.87 -1.65 -6.37
CA LEU A 33 7.70 -1.95 -4.94
C LEU A 33 8.62 -1.11 -4.05
N LEU A 34 9.87 -0.89 -4.47
CA LEU A 34 10.82 -0.05 -3.74
C LEU A 34 10.36 1.41 -3.70
N VAL A 35 9.91 1.95 -4.83
CA VAL A 35 9.37 3.31 -4.88
C VAL A 35 8.14 3.44 -4.00
N TRP A 36 7.21 2.48 -4.06
CA TRP A 36 6.00 2.49 -3.24
C TRP A 36 6.32 2.43 -1.73
N SER A 37 7.13 1.44 -1.30
CA SER A 37 7.44 1.25 0.12
C SER A 37 8.31 2.38 0.67
N GLY A 38 9.28 2.87 -0.12
CA GLY A 38 10.10 4.02 0.23
C GLY A 38 9.29 5.31 0.34
N ALA A 39 8.37 5.56 -0.60
CA ALA A 39 7.49 6.72 -0.55
C ALA A 39 6.59 6.71 0.70
N ILE A 40 5.99 5.56 1.05
CA ILE A 40 5.18 5.46 2.27
C ILE A 40 6.05 5.63 3.52
N ALA A 41 7.21 4.98 3.59
CA ALA A 41 8.10 5.10 4.73
C ALA A 41 8.53 6.54 5.02
N LEU A 42 8.80 7.33 3.98
CA LEU A 42 9.29 8.71 4.11
C LEU A 42 8.17 9.75 4.20
N LEU A 43 7.07 9.57 3.46
CA LEU A 43 6.06 10.61 3.27
C LEU A 43 4.85 10.45 4.20
N MET A 44 4.63 9.27 4.80
CA MET A 44 3.44 9.04 5.61
C MET A 44 3.41 9.93 6.86
N VAL A 45 4.55 10.13 7.51
CA VAL A 45 4.65 11.01 8.69
C VAL A 45 4.43 12.49 8.32
N PRO A 46 5.12 13.10 7.35
CA PRO A 46 4.83 14.48 6.96
C PRO A 46 3.41 14.67 6.42
N VAL A 47 2.85 13.71 5.69
CA VAL A 47 1.46 13.79 5.22
C VAL A 47 0.47 13.81 6.38
N SER A 48 0.78 13.15 7.50
CA SER A 48 -0.07 13.19 8.70
C SER A 48 -0.28 14.60 9.24
N THR A 49 0.68 15.50 9.08
CA THR A 49 0.59 16.90 9.53
C THR A 49 -0.43 17.73 8.71
N LEU A 50 -0.82 17.27 7.53
CA LEU A 50 -1.85 17.88 6.69
C LEU A 50 -3.26 17.51 7.15
N ILE A 51 -3.40 16.43 7.94
CA ILE A 51 -4.67 15.98 8.49
C ILE A 51 -4.94 16.73 9.78
N ARG A 52 -5.62 17.89 9.64
CA ARG A 52 -6.05 18.69 10.79
C ARG A 52 -7.58 18.64 10.91
N PRO A 53 -8.13 18.75 12.13
CA PRO A 53 -9.60 18.79 12.32
C PRO A 53 -10.29 19.89 11.53
N GLU A 54 -9.59 21.00 11.28
CA GLU A 54 -10.05 22.17 10.53
C GLU A 54 -9.74 22.09 9.03
N ALA A 55 -9.19 20.95 8.55
CA ALA A 55 -8.81 20.79 7.15
C ALA A 55 -10.04 20.91 6.25
N GLY A 56 -9.99 21.83 5.30
CA GLY A 56 -11.02 21.99 4.28
C GLY A 56 -11.11 20.77 3.37
N PHE A 57 -12.20 20.67 2.60
CA PHE A 57 -12.43 19.56 1.66
C PHE A 57 -11.23 19.28 0.74
N GLY A 58 -10.55 20.33 0.26
CA GLY A 58 -9.39 20.20 -0.61
C GLY A 58 -8.22 19.45 0.03
N SER A 59 -7.91 19.72 1.30
CA SER A 59 -6.85 19.04 2.04
C SER A 59 -7.17 17.56 2.25
N VAL A 60 -8.39 17.24 2.60
CA VAL A 60 -8.87 15.86 2.77
C VAL A 60 -8.80 15.10 1.43
N LEU A 61 -9.25 15.74 0.35
CA LEU A 61 -9.19 15.17 -0.99
C LEU A 61 -7.74 14.88 -1.41
N LEU A 62 -6.83 15.83 -1.21
CA LEU A 62 -5.41 15.68 -1.56
C LEU A 62 -4.78 14.50 -0.81
N VAL A 63 -5.03 14.37 0.49
CA VAL A 63 -4.49 13.26 1.29
C VAL A 63 -5.01 11.92 0.81
N PHE A 64 -6.32 11.80 0.52
CA PHE A 64 -6.88 10.56 -0.01
C PHE A 64 -6.37 10.25 -1.42
N CYS A 65 -6.32 11.24 -2.32
CA CYS A 65 -5.80 11.05 -3.66
C CYS A 65 -4.33 10.62 -3.63
N PHE A 66 -3.52 11.24 -2.80
CA PHE A 66 -2.11 10.89 -2.65
C PHE A 66 -1.93 9.47 -2.09
N GLY A 67 -2.61 9.14 -0.99
CA GLY A 67 -2.52 7.82 -0.35
C GLY A 67 -2.99 6.70 -1.28
N LEU A 68 -4.14 6.87 -1.95
CA LEU A 68 -4.67 5.89 -2.88
C LEU A 68 -3.85 5.78 -4.17
N SER A 69 -3.24 6.87 -4.63
CA SER A 69 -2.31 6.84 -5.77
C SER A 69 -1.07 6.01 -5.45
N LEU A 70 -0.48 6.18 -4.28
CA LEU A 70 0.62 5.32 -3.82
C LEU A 70 0.17 3.87 -3.68
N TYR A 71 -1.00 3.63 -3.11
CA TYR A 71 -1.52 2.28 -2.95
C TYR A 71 -1.80 1.59 -4.28
N SER A 72 -2.20 2.32 -5.33
CA SER A 72 -2.43 1.78 -6.67
C SER A 72 -1.15 1.21 -7.29
N MET A 73 0.03 1.77 -6.99
CA MET A 73 1.31 1.23 -7.44
C MET A 73 1.54 -0.21 -6.96
N LYS A 74 1.27 -0.49 -5.69
CA LYS A 74 1.38 -1.85 -5.14
C LYS A 74 0.25 -2.74 -5.63
N SER A 75 -0.98 -2.23 -5.63
CA SER A 75 -2.17 -3.01 -5.96
C SER A 75 -2.15 -3.54 -7.40
N SER A 76 -1.61 -2.77 -8.35
CA SER A 76 -1.53 -3.16 -9.77
C SER A 76 -0.60 -4.35 -10.02
N ILE A 77 0.43 -4.54 -9.17
CA ILE A 77 1.46 -5.57 -9.37
C ILE A 77 1.36 -6.75 -8.39
N ALA A 78 0.63 -6.59 -7.28
CA ALA A 78 0.55 -7.61 -6.23
C ALA A 78 0.09 -8.99 -6.73
N PRO A 79 -0.97 -9.11 -7.56
CA PRO A 79 -1.40 -10.41 -8.08
C PRO A 79 -0.35 -11.08 -8.95
N ALA A 80 0.37 -10.29 -9.77
CA ALA A 80 1.40 -10.78 -10.66
C ALA A 80 2.60 -11.33 -9.89
N ILE A 81 3.14 -10.55 -8.93
CA ILE A 81 4.25 -10.99 -8.08
C ILE A 81 3.89 -12.25 -7.32
N MET A 82 2.70 -12.30 -6.73
CA MET A 82 2.25 -13.49 -6.00
C MET A 82 2.16 -14.73 -6.90
N SER A 83 1.68 -14.56 -8.13
CA SER A 83 1.59 -15.67 -9.07
C SER A 83 2.94 -16.19 -9.56
N GLU A 84 3.99 -15.36 -9.52
CA GLU A 84 5.35 -15.68 -9.94
C GLU A 84 6.22 -16.26 -8.83
N LEU A 85 5.95 -15.88 -7.57
CA LEU A 85 6.69 -16.39 -6.42
C LEU A 85 6.31 -17.83 -6.06
N PHE A 86 5.11 -18.29 -6.41
CA PHE A 86 4.64 -19.62 -6.05
C PHE A 86 4.57 -20.56 -7.25
N PRO A 87 5.09 -21.80 -7.14
CA PRO A 87 4.93 -22.83 -8.17
C PRO A 87 3.44 -23.09 -8.46
N THR A 88 3.11 -23.45 -9.70
CA THR A 88 1.73 -23.65 -10.15
C THR A 88 0.91 -24.57 -9.26
N ARG A 89 1.52 -25.64 -8.72
CA ARG A 89 0.86 -26.63 -7.85
C ARG A 89 0.45 -26.08 -6.48
N LEU A 90 1.22 -25.13 -5.94
CA LEU A 90 1.02 -24.57 -4.59
C LEU A 90 0.47 -23.14 -4.62
N ARG A 91 0.29 -22.57 -5.82
CA ARG A 91 -0.10 -21.16 -6.00
C ARG A 91 -1.38 -20.80 -5.27
N GLY A 92 -2.41 -21.64 -5.36
CA GLY A 92 -3.69 -21.38 -4.67
C GLY A 92 -3.54 -21.36 -3.15
N LEU A 93 -2.83 -22.30 -2.57
CA LEU A 93 -2.59 -22.38 -1.13
C LEU A 93 -1.61 -21.28 -0.67
N GLY A 94 -0.52 -21.05 -1.42
CA GLY A 94 0.49 -20.05 -1.07
C GLY A 94 -0.10 -18.64 -1.07
N ILE A 95 -0.82 -18.26 -2.12
CA ILE A 95 -1.48 -16.95 -2.20
C ILE A 95 -2.62 -16.87 -1.20
N GLY A 96 -3.50 -17.88 -1.16
CA GLY A 96 -4.69 -17.87 -0.30
C GLY A 96 -4.34 -17.83 1.18
N ALA A 97 -3.45 -18.68 1.67
CA ALA A 97 -3.13 -18.76 3.08
C ALA A 97 -2.30 -17.55 3.56
N TRP A 98 -1.17 -17.28 2.92
CA TRP A 98 -0.25 -16.23 3.40
C TRP A 98 -0.77 -14.83 3.18
N TYR A 99 -1.39 -14.57 2.03
CA TYR A 99 -1.98 -13.25 1.77
C TYR A 99 -3.14 -12.96 2.72
N ASN A 100 -4.08 -13.91 2.87
CA ASN A 100 -5.22 -13.72 3.77
C ASN A 100 -4.79 -13.62 5.24
N LEU A 101 -3.80 -14.41 5.67
CA LEU A 101 -3.24 -14.30 7.01
C LEU A 101 -2.64 -12.90 7.27
N THR A 102 -1.87 -12.40 6.31
CA THR A 102 -1.28 -11.06 6.41
C THR A 102 -2.35 -9.97 6.43
N VAL A 103 -3.36 -10.07 5.56
CA VAL A 103 -4.48 -9.12 5.53
C VAL A 103 -5.29 -9.19 6.82
N ALA A 104 -5.54 -10.38 7.37
CA ALA A 104 -6.27 -10.54 8.63
C ALA A 104 -5.49 -9.96 9.81
N LEU A 105 -4.18 -10.23 9.89
CA LEU A 105 -3.34 -9.72 10.98
C LEU A 105 -3.17 -8.20 10.93
N PHE A 106 -2.77 -7.65 9.81
CA PHE A 106 -2.47 -6.22 9.70
C PHE A 106 -3.71 -5.39 9.36
N GLY A 107 -4.54 -5.84 8.43
CA GLY A 107 -5.77 -5.14 8.05
C GLY A 107 -6.85 -5.23 9.12
N GLY A 108 -7.01 -6.40 9.75
CA GLY A 108 -7.98 -6.60 10.83
C GLY A 108 -7.62 -5.87 12.12
N THR A 109 -6.33 -5.77 12.46
CA THR A 109 -5.88 -5.09 13.69
C THR A 109 -5.71 -3.59 13.53
N ALA A 110 -5.55 -3.06 12.32
CA ALA A 110 -5.36 -1.64 12.07
C ALA A 110 -6.45 -0.74 12.68
N PRO A 111 -7.76 -1.04 12.56
CA PRO A 111 -8.82 -0.25 13.21
C PRO A 111 -8.71 -0.24 14.73
N LEU A 112 -8.32 -1.36 15.34
CA LEU A 112 -8.12 -1.46 16.79
C LEU A 112 -6.94 -0.61 17.25
N VAL A 113 -5.84 -0.64 16.51
CA VAL A 113 -4.65 0.18 16.80
C VAL A 113 -4.98 1.67 16.69
N ILE A 114 -5.70 2.09 15.64
CA ILE A 114 -6.13 3.48 15.46
C ILE A 114 -7.01 3.92 16.63
N GLN A 115 -7.99 3.11 16.99
CA GLN A 115 -8.91 3.43 18.10
C GLN A 115 -8.19 3.49 19.44
N TRP A 116 -7.32 2.54 19.72
CA TRP A 116 -6.54 2.51 20.95
C TRP A 116 -5.62 3.74 21.06
N LEU A 117 -4.89 4.07 20.00
CA LEU A 117 -4.04 5.26 19.95
C LEU A 117 -4.84 6.56 20.06
N GLY A 118 -6.06 6.60 19.48
CA GLY A 118 -6.98 7.71 19.62
C GLY A 118 -7.42 7.92 21.07
N ASN A 119 -7.74 6.85 21.79
CA ASN A 119 -8.17 6.90 23.19
C ASN A 119 -7.09 7.42 24.15
N ILE A 120 -5.81 7.15 23.84
CA ILE A 120 -4.67 7.65 24.63
C ILE A 120 -4.14 9.01 24.14
N GLY A 121 -4.85 9.66 23.19
CA GLY A 121 -4.48 10.99 22.66
C GLY A 121 -3.28 11.02 21.72
N HIS A 122 -2.81 9.87 21.25
CA HIS A 122 -1.62 9.73 20.39
C HIS A 122 -1.95 9.22 18.99
N SER A 123 -3.02 9.70 18.37
CA SER A 123 -3.47 9.26 17.01
C SER A 123 -2.37 9.38 15.96
N SER A 124 -1.46 10.34 16.07
CA SER A 124 -0.35 10.54 15.14
C SER A 124 0.67 9.38 15.14
N TRP A 125 0.73 8.59 16.20
CA TRP A 125 1.64 7.43 16.27
C TRP A 125 1.26 6.32 15.31
N PHE A 126 0.00 6.29 14.85
CA PHE A 126 -0.42 5.36 13.79
C PHE A 126 0.35 5.57 12.49
N PHE A 127 0.67 6.80 12.14
CA PHE A 127 1.45 7.10 10.93
C PHE A 127 2.91 6.62 11.06
N TRP A 128 3.48 6.68 12.27
CA TRP A 128 4.78 6.08 12.54
C TRP A 128 4.75 4.56 12.44
N TYR A 129 3.69 3.92 12.96
CA TYR A 129 3.49 2.48 12.82
C TYR A 129 3.46 2.05 11.34
N VAL A 130 2.71 2.76 10.51
CA VAL A 130 2.63 2.51 9.05
C VAL A 130 3.98 2.77 8.38
N SER A 131 4.68 3.85 8.74
CA SER A 131 5.99 4.20 8.19
C SER A 131 7.05 3.14 8.49
N VAL A 132 7.10 2.64 9.74
CA VAL A 132 8.00 1.55 10.14
C VAL A 132 7.66 0.26 9.39
N GLY A 133 6.39 -0.09 9.28
CA GLY A 133 5.97 -1.26 8.48
C GLY A 133 6.39 -1.16 7.01
N ALA A 134 6.27 0.03 6.43
CA ALA A 134 6.72 0.29 5.05
C ALA A 134 8.25 0.22 4.92
N ALA A 135 9.01 0.69 5.93
CA ALA A 135 10.47 0.56 5.94
C ALA A 135 10.91 -0.91 6.01
N VAL A 136 10.24 -1.72 6.82
CA VAL A 136 10.48 -3.17 6.85
C VAL A 136 10.18 -3.81 5.50
N ALA A 137 9.05 -3.44 4.86
CA ALA A 137 8.70 -3.91 3.52
C ALA A 137 9.73 -3.46 2.48
N PHE A 138 10.28 -2.26 2.59
CA PHE A 138 11.35 -1.76 1.72
C PHE A 138 12.60 -2.64 1.82
N VAL A 139 13.07 -2.90 3.05
CA VAL A 139 14.23 -3.78 3.29
C VAL A 139 13.97 -5.20 2.78
N ALA A 140 12.79 -5.75 3.05
CA ALA A 140 12.41 -7.06 2.54
C ALA A 140 12.40 -7.09 0.99
N THR A 141 11.91 -6.03 0.35
CA THR A 141 11.91 -5.94 -1.12
C THR A 141 13.32 -5.89 -1.71
N LEU A 142 14.31 -5.33 -1.01
CA LEU A 142 15.70 -5.35 -1.46
C LEU A 142 16.24 -6.78 -1.60
N THR A 143 15.80 -7.69 -0.74
CA THR A 143 16.23 -9.09 -0.77
C THR A 143 15.51 -9.95 -1.82
N LEU A 144 14.36 -9.48 -2.34
CA LEU A 144 13.61 -10.20 -3.37
C LEU A 144 14.33 -10.13 -4.73
N PRO A 145 14.34 -11.25 -5.49
CA PRO A 145 14.79 -11.24 -6.88
C PRO A 145 13.81 -10.44 -7.75
N GLU A 146 14.29 -9.88 -8.87
CA GLU A 146 13.40 -9.33 -9.89
C GLU A 146 12.63 -10.48 -10.56
N THR A 147 11.31 -10.38 -10.60
CA THR A 147 10.44 -11.43 -11.14
C THR A 147 10.03 -11.18 -12.60
N LYS A 148 10.37 -9.99 -13.16
CA LYS A 148 10.06 -9.65 -14.53
C LYS A 148 10.67 -10.67 -15.51
N GLY A 149 9.81 -11.31 -16.30
CA GLY A 149 10.25 -12.28 -17.32
C GLY A 149 10.62 -13.66 -16.77
N SER A 150 10.41 -13.94 -15.47
CA SER A 150 10.56 -15.30 -14.95
C SER A 150 9.53 -16.23 -15.60
N LEU A 151 9.99 -17.29 -16.24
CA LEU A 151 9.10 -18.32 -16.75
C LEU A 151 8.33 -18.93 -15.58
N LEU A 152 7.02 -18.93 -15.69
CA LEU A 152 6.12 -19.59 -14.73
C LEU A 152 6.42 -21.11 -14.78
N ARG A 153 7.16 -21.61 -13.78
CA ARG A 153 7.44 -23.04 -13.61
C ARG A 153 6.38 -23.72 -12.76
#